data_e9e13dd091cd4ddbcf59620cfd1207d9
#
_entry.id   e9e13dd091cd4ddbcf59620cfd1207d9
#
_cell.length_a   1.000
_cell.length_b   1.000
_cell.length_c   1.000
_cell.angle_alpha   90.00
_cell.angle_beta   90.00
_cell.angle_gamma   90.00
#
_symmetry.space_group_name_H-M   'P 1'
#
loop_
_entity.id
_entity.type
_entity.pdbx_description
1 polymer ?
#
loop_
_entity_poly.entity_id
_entity_poly.type
_entity_poly.pdbx_seq_one_letter_code
_entity_poly.pdbx_strand_id
1 'polypeptide(L)'
;GLKNLNNMYLIRGLNNIDTFRLSFGHLRFSASIGNFDGLHLGHQHILDSIKASAKEKDFASLVFFTEPHASEYFANISDDDMPPRICPWRDKVKLLSEYGIDFAFFLKFNPSLKRMSPEEFIKNVLEKINIKFLQIGDDFRFGKDRAGDFDLLKNWGDSKDIKVTASKTFKYDGRRVSSTWIRESLQKDNFRLASHLLGRPYTFSGKVVYGQRLGATIGIPTANLWMPKQTLPVKGVYAVKCNLEGTKINGIANMGLRPTVGGKTPV
;
A
#
# COMPACT_ATOMS: atom_id res chain seq x y z
N GLY A 1 0.00 -17.32 6.42
CA GLY A 1 0.79 -17.45 7.62
C GLY A 1 1.26 -16.10 8.16
N LEU A 2 1.69 -16.12 9.40
CA LEU A 2 2.35 -15.00 10.05
C LEU A 2 3.82 -14.99 9.60
N LYS A 3 4.30 -13.83 9.17
CA LYS A 3 5.70 -13.65 8.76
C LYS A 3 6.26 -12.42 9.44
N ASN A 4 7.40 -12.57 10.11
CA ASN A 4 8.16 -11.43 10.65
C ASN A 4 9.05 -10.84 9.54
N LEU A 5 8.91 -9.55 9.29
CA LEU A 5 9.66 -8.79 8.29
C LEU A 5 10.29 -7.58 8.99
N ASN A 6 11.59 -7.65 9.30
CA ASN A 6 12.33 -6.54 9.89
C ASN A 6 11.60 -5.90 11.11
N ASN A 7 11.16 -6.74 12.06
CA ASN A 7 10.40 -6.38 13.25
C ASN A 7 8.90 -6.05 13.03
N MET A 8 8.36 -6.16 11.82
CA MET A 8 6.93 -6.08 11.54
C MET A 8 6.34 -7.46 11.25
N TYR A 9 5.19 -7.78 11.86
CA TYR A 9 4.43 -8.99 11.54
C TYR A 9 3.48 -8.73 10.38
N LEU A 10 3.59 -9.54 9.31
CA LEU A 10 2.67 -9.53 8.17
C LEU A 10 1.68 -10.67 8.29
N ILE A 11 0.39 -10.36 8.39
CA ILE A 11 -0.71 -11.31 8.41
C ILE A 11 -1.38 -11.30 7.03
N ARG A 12 -1.48 -12.46 6.39
CA ARG A 12 -1.99 -12.58 5.02
C ARG A 12 -3.33 -13.28 4.98
N GLY A 13 -4.38 -12.48 4.78
CA GLY A 13 -5.75 -12.96 4.58
C GLY A 13 -6.52 -13.23 5.88
N LEU A 14 -7.84 -13.16 5.78
CA LEU A 14 -8.78 -13.37 6.91
C LEU A 14 -8.76 -14.80 7.47
N ASN A 15 -8.34 -15.78 6.67
CA ASN A 15 -8.17 -17.16 7.12
C ASN A 15 -7.08 -17.32 8.20
N ASN A 16 -6.23 -16.34 8.39
CA ASN A 16 -5.22 -16.31 9.44
C ASN A 16 -5.63 -15.50 10.68
N ILE A 17 -6.86 -14.99 10.73
CA ILE A 17 -7.31 -14.14 11.84
C ILE A 17 -7.38 -14.91 13.17
N ASP A 18 -7.77 -16.16 13.15
CA ASP A 18 -7.83 -16.97 14.37
C ASP A 18 -6.44 -17.31 14.89
N THR A 19 -5.49 -17.63 13.99
CA THR A 19 -4.08 -17.81 14.35
C THR A 19 -3.48 -16.52 14.93
N PHE A 20 -3.81 -15.38 14.33
CA PHE A 20 -3.40 -14.08 14.84
C PHE A 20 -3.95 -13.84 16.26
N ARG A 21 -5.23 -14.12 16.48
CA ARG A 21 -5.88 -13.96 17.80
C ARG A 21 -5.24 -14.84 18.86
N LEU A 22 -4.92 -16.09 18.52
CA LEU A 22 -4.26 -17.02 19.44
C LEU A 22 -2.86 -16.52 19.83
N SER A 23 -2.13 -15.93 18.88
CA SER A 23 -0.74 -15.47 19.12
C SER A 23 -0.68 -14.08 19.76
N PHE A 24 -1.57 -13.17 19.39
CA PHE A 24 -1.51 -11.75 19.72
C PHE A 24 -2.81 -11.15 20.29
N GLY A 25 -3.81 -11.98 20.61
CA GLY A 25 -5.09 -11.53 21.14
C GLY A 25 -5.00 -10.85 22.52
N HIS A 26 -3.89 -11.01 23.22
CA HIS A 26 -3.60 -10.33 24.49
C HIS A 26 -3.15 -8.87 24.27
N LEU A 27 -2.72 -8.51 23.07
CA LEU A 27 -2.30 -7.14 22.74
C LEU A 27 -3.52 -6.26 22.47
N ARG A 28 -3.36 -4.97 22.73
CA ARG A 28 -4.28 -3.91 22.34
C ARG A 28 -3.67 -3.17 21.16
N PHE A 29 -4.52 -2.73 20.22
CA PHE A 29 -4.06 -2.16 18.96
C PHE A 29 -4.53 -0.73 18.75
N SER A 30 -3.59 0.07 18.25
CA SER A 30 -3.82 1.35 17.61
C SER A 30 -3.73 1.12 16.10
N ALA A 31 -4.84 1.30 15.37
CA ALA A 31 -4.97 0.82 14.00
C ALA A 31 -5.37 1.88 12.99
N SER A 32 -5.10 1.61 11.72
CA SER A 32 -5.63 2.34 10.58
C SER A 32 -5.99 1.38 9.44
N ILE A 33 -6.87 1.83 8.55
CA ILE A 33 -7.30 1.08 7.36
C ILE A 33 -7.14 1.97 6.14
N GLY A 34 -6.57 1.47 5.07
CA GLY A 34 -6.43 2.20 3.82
C GLY A 34 -5.67 1.41 2.75
N ASN A 35 -5.53 1.98 1.57
CA ASN A 35 -4.70 1.39 0.52
C ASN A 35 -3.22 1.68 0.73
N PHE A 36 -2.89 2.82 1.29
CA PHE A 36 -1.53 3.28 1.55
C PHE A 36 -0.61 3.21 0.32
N ASP A 37 -1.17 3.43 -0.89
CA ASP A 37 -0.40 3.40 -2.12
C ASP A 37 0.64 4.53 -2.14
N GLY A 38 1.91 4.14 -2.22
CA GLY A 38 3.05 5.04 -2.19
C GLY A 38 3.44 5.58 -0.82
N LEU A 39 2.67 5.33 0.23
CA LEU A 39 2.92 5.82 1.59
C LEU A 39 3.32 7.31 1.62
N HIS A 40 2.50 8.16 1.00
CA HIS A 40 2.72 9.60 0.88
C HIS A 40 2.55 10.33 2.22
N LEU A 41 2.87 11.63 2.26
CA LEU A 41 2.83 12.44 3.48
C LEU A 41 1.48 12.41 4.19
N GLY A 42 0.36 12.35 3.45
CA GLY A 42 -0.96 12.19 4.04
C GLY A 42 -1.12 10.85 4.79
N HIS A 43 -0.62 9.77 4.22
CA HIS A 43 -0.58 8.46 4.89
C HIS A 43 0.35 8.48 6.10
N GLN A 44 1.54 9.08 5.97
CA GLN A 44 2.50 9.20 7.08
C GLN A 44 1.89 9.94 8.27
N HIS A 45 1.11 10.99 8.01
CA HIS A 45 0.40 11.71 9.07
C HIS A 45 -0.59 10.80 9.85
N ILE A 46 -1.30 9.91 9.14
CA ILE A 46 -2.16 8.90 9.78
C ILE A 46 -1.33 7.91 10.61
N LEU A 47 -0.23 7.42 10.05
CA LEU A 47 0.65 6.46 10.73
C LEU A 47 1.32 7.08 11.96
N ASP A 48 1.72 8.34 11.92
CA ASP A 48 2.25 9.06 13.08
C ASP A 48 1.23 9.09 14.22
N SER A 49 -0.03 9.33 13.90
CA SER A 49 -1.12 9.34 14.89
C SER A 49 -1.32 7.99 15.56
N ILE A 50 -1.36 6.89 14.79
CA ILE A 50 -1.50 5.56 15.39
C ILE A 50 -0.27 5.14 16.18
N LYS A 51 0.94 5.51 15.74
CA LYS A 51 2.19 5.25 16.48
C LYS A 51 2.26 6.04 17.79
N ALA A 52 1.86 7.31 17.75
CA ALA A 52 1.81 8.14 18.95
C ALA A 52 0.83 7.57 20.00
N SER A 53 -0.37 7.20 19.57
CA SER A 53 -1.36 6.55 20.43
C SER A 53 -0.86 5.19 20.95
N ALA A 54 -0.22 4.39 20.11
CA ALA A 54 0.36 3.11 20.49
C ALA A 54 1.42 3.29 21.59
N LYS A 55 2.33 4.24 21.42
CA LYS A 55 3.38 4.54 22.39
C LYS A 55 2.80 5.06 23.72
N GLU A 56 1.84 5.99 23.65
CA GLU A 56 1.23 6.61 24.85
C GLU A 56 0.48 5.59 25.70
N LYS A 57 -0.22 4.65 25.06
CA LYS A 57 -1.15 3.71 25.71
C LYS A 57 -0.59 2.29 25.89
N ASP A 58 0.66 2.07 25.51
CA ASP A 58 1.26 0.72 25.46
C ASP A 58 0.43 -0.25 24.60
N PHE A 59 0.08 0.20 23.37
CA PHE A 59 -0.56 -0.61 22.35
C PHE A 59 0.44 -0.96 21.24
N ALA A 60 0.10 -1.93 20.41
CA ALA A 60 0.81 -2.19 19.18
C ALA A 60 0.17 -1.43 18.01
N SER A 61 0.97 -0.96 17.06
CA SER A 61 0.48 -0.32 15.84
C SER A 61 0.12 -1.36 14.78
N LEU A 62 -1.03 -1.19 14.14
CA LEU A 62 -1.55 -2.13 13.14
C LEU A 62 -2.17 -1.39 11.96
N VAL A 63 -1.83 -1.82 10.75
CA VAL A 63 -2.38 -1.28 9.50
C VAL A 63 -3.09 -2.40 8.73
N PHE A 64 -4.34 -2.15 8.35
CA PHE A 64 -5.07 -2.98 7.39
C PHE A 64 -4.95 -2.38 5.99
N PHE A 65 -4.68 -3.21 4.99
CA PHE A 65 -4.73 -2.82 3.59
C PHE A 65 -5.23 -3.95 2.69
N THR A 66 -5.81 -3.60 1.55
CA THR A 66 -6.33 -4.59 0.59
C THR A 66 -5.36 -4.82 -0.56
N GLU A 67 -5.29 -6.07 -1.04
CA GLU A 67 -4.56 -6.46 -2.24
C GLU A 67 -5.34 -7.50 -3.05
N PRO A 68 -5.54 -7.30 -4.34
CA PRO A 68 -5.31 -6.05 -5.08
C PRO A 68 -6.12 -4.89 -4.49
N HIS A 69 -5.85 -3.66 -4.92
CA HIS A 69 -6.75 -2.54 -4.60
C HIS A 69 -8.13 -2.81 -5.22
N ALA A 70 -9.19 -2.29 -4.60
CA ALA A 70 -10.55 -2.51 -5.11
C ALA A 70 -10.68 -2.08 -6.59
N SER A 71 -10.10 -0.92 -6.97
CA SER A 71 -10.08 -0.43 -8.34
C SER A 71 -9.42 -1.39 -9.33
N GLU A 72 -8.32 -2.04 -8.93
CA GLU A 72 -7.64 -3.05 -9.77
C GLU A 72 -8.46 -4.33 -9.91
N TYR A 73 -9.12 -4.74 -8.83
CA TYR A 73 -10.00 -5.91 -8.86
C TYR A 73 -11.16 -5.70 -9.83
N PHE A 74 -11.79 -4.52 -9.80
CA PHE A 74 -12.89 -4.20 -10.72
C PHE A 74 -12.40 -4.05 -12.17
N ALA A 75 -11.25 -3.43 -12.41
CA ALA A 75 -10.66 -3.34 -13.75
C ALA A 75 -10.38 -4.72 -14.36
N ASN A 76 -9.90 -5.68 -13.58
CA ASN A 76 -9.70 -7.06 -14.04
C ASN A 76 -11.00 -7.77 -14.43
N ILE A 77 -12.14 -7.44 -13.79
CA ILE A 77 -13.46 -8.04 -14.11
C ILE A 77 -14.06 -7.41 -15.36
N SER A 78 -13.92 -6.09 -15.52
CA SER A 78 -14.51 -5.33 -16.64
C SER A 78 -13.62 -5.30 -17.89
N ASP A 79 -12.43 -5.91 -17.83
CA ASP A 79 -11.41 -5.83 -18.89
C ASP A 79 -10.96 -4.39 -19.20
N ASP A 80 -11.11 -3.51 -18.22
CA ASP A 80 -10.65 -2.13 -18.31
C ASP A 80 -9.14 -2.03 -18.06
N ASP A 81 -8.55 -0.92 -18.48
CA ASP A 81 -7.14 -0.63 -18.16
C ASP A 81 -6.91 -0.59 -16.65
N MET A 82 -5.95 -1.36 -16.20
CA MET A 82 -5.59 -1.40 -14.78
C MET A 82 -4.99 -0.05 -14.35
N PRO A 83 -5.53 0.59 -13.29
CA PRO A 83 -5.00 1.86 -12.81
C PRO A 83 -3.55 1.70 -12.36
N PRO A 84 -2.67 2.66 -12.68
CA PRO A 84 -1.26 2.58 -12.29
C PRO A 84 -1.12 2.70 -10.77
N ARG A 85 -0.21 1.91 -10.20
CA ARG A 85 0.21 2.02 -8.80
C ARG A 85 1.41 2.92 -8.65
N ILE A 86 1.50 3.60 -7.51
CA ILE A 86 2.71 4.35 -7.17
C ILE A 86 3.86 3.39 -6.90
N CYS A 87 3.60 2.31 -6.15
CA CYS A 87 4.61 1.28 -5.90
C CYS A 87 4.02 -0.13 -5.81
N PRO A 88 4.82 -1.19 -6.07
CA PRO A 88 4.44 -2.56 -5.82
C PRO A 88 4.06 -2.80 -4.35
N TRP A 89 3.19 -3.77 -4.08
CA TRP A 89 2.74 -4.07 -2.72
C TRP A 89 3.89 -4.45 -1.77
N ARG A 90 4.94 -5.07 -2.29
CA ARG A 90 6.13 -5.42 -1.50
C ARG A 90 6.87 -4.20 -1.00
N ASP A 91 6.94 -3.16 -1.83
CA ASP A 91 7.53 -1.88 -1.42
C ASP A 91 6.68 -1.19 -0.37
N LYS A 92 5.35 -1.26 -0.48
CA LYS A 92 4.43 -0.79 0.57
C LYS A 92 4.69 -1.48 1.91
N VAL A 93 4.79 -2.80 1.92
CA VAL A 93 5.09 -3.57 3.13
C VAL A 93 6.44 -3.18 3.72
N LYS A 94 7.46 -3.05 2.88
CA LYS A 94 8.79 -2.59 3.30
C LYS A 94 8.74 -1.20 3.92
N LEU A 95 8.08 -0.25 3.26
CA LEU A 95 7.92 1.12 3.76
C LEU A 95 7.18 1.17 5.10
N LEU A 96 6.11 0.39 5.28
CA LEU A 96 5.40 0.29 6.55
C LEU A 96 6.32 -0.25 7.67
N SER A 97 7.12 -1.26 7.37
CA SER A 97 8.10 -1.81 8.31
C SER A 97 9.17 -0.78 8.68
N GLU A 98 9.75 -0.10 7.69
CA GLU A 98 10.76 0.96 7.90
C GLU A 98 10.18 2.16 8.66
N TYR A 99 8.89 2.42 8.50
CA TYR A 99 8.17 3.46 9.24
C TYR A 99 7.90 3.08 10.71
N GLY A 100 8.17 1.83 11.08
CA GLY A 100 8.05 1.34 12.45
C GLY A 100 6.64 0.89 12.83
N ILE A 101 5.86 0.39 11.87
CA ILE A 101 4.58 -0.28 12.14
C ILE A 101 4.85 -1.69 12.64
N ASP A 102 4.15 -2.11 13.70
CA ASP A 102 4.35 -3.42 14.33
C ASP A 102 3.65 -4.55 13.59
N PHE A 103 2.45 -4.28 13.05
CA PHE A 103 1.60 -5.27 12.37
C PHE A 103 0.98 -4.70 11.08
N ALA A 104 1.07 -5.47 10.01
CA ALA A 104 0.36 -5.21 8.77
C ALA A 104 -0.59 -6.37 8.45
N PHE A 105 -1.87 -6.07 8.33
CA PHE A 105 -2.90 -7.05 7.99
C PHE A 105 -3.31 -6.89 6.52
N PHE A 106 -2.90 -7.85 5.73
CA PHE A 106 -3.20 -7.92 4.30
C PHE A 106 -4.57 -8.57 4.10
N LEU A 107 -5.54 -7.80 3.63
CA LEU A 107 -6.87 -8.27 3.27
C LEU A 107 -6.91 -8.58 1.77
N LYS A 108 -7.12 -9.84 1.42
CA LYS A 108 -7.29 -10.22 0.02
C LYS A 108 -8.63 -9.70 -0.50
N PHE A 109 -8.59 -8.75 -1.45
CA PHE A 109 -9.79 -8.27 -2.11
C PHE A 109 -10.27 -9.34 -3.11
N ASN A 110 -11.36 -10.00 -2.79
CA ASN A 110 -11.92 -11.13 -3.51
C ASN A 110 -13.47 -11.06 -3.46
N PRO A 111 -14.21 -11.96 -4.14
CA PRO A 111 -15.67 -11.94 -4.13
C PRO A 111 -16.29 -11.96 -2.72
N SER A 112 -15.65 -12.60 -1.76
CA SER A 112 -16.15 -12.65 -0.37
C SER A 112 -16.05 -11.27 0.30
N LEU A 113 -14.87 -10.63 0.24
CA LEU A 113 -14.68 -9.30 0.80
C LEU A 113 -15.52 -8.23 0.07
N LYS A 114 -15.63 -8.35 -1.26
CA LYS A 114 -16.47 -7.46 -2.10
C LYS A 114 -17.92 -7.43 -1.66
N ARG A 115 -18.49 -8.59 -1.31
CA ARG A 115 -19.91 -8.72 -0.93
C ARG A 115 -20.18 -8.36 0.52
N MET A 116 -19.16 -8.25 1.34
CA MET A 116 -19.27 -7.99 2.78
C MET A 116 -19.85 -6.62 3.02
N SER A 117 -20.99 -6.55 3.70
CA SER A 117 -21.58 -5.26 4.12
C SER A 117 -20.64 -4.52 5.08
N PRO A 118 -20.80 -3.21 5.27
CA PRO A 118 -20.02 -2.49 6.29
C PRO A 118 -20.14 -3.10 7.67
N GLU A 119 -21.32 -3.52 8.08
CA GLU A 119 -21.60 -4.16 9.37
C GLU A 119 -20.93 -5.53 9.48
N GLU A 120 -20.97 -6.33 8.41
CA GLU A 120 -20.27 -7.61 8.34
C GLU A 120 -18.75 -7.43 8.40
N PHE A 121 -18.21 -6.40 7.75
CA PHE A 121 -16.79 -6.07 7.83
C PHE A 121 -16.36 -5.72 9.26
N ILE A 122 -17.15 -4.89 9.94
CA ILE A 122 -16.91 -4.56 11.35
C ILE A 122 -16.91 -5.84 12.20
N LYS A 123 -17.96 -6.65 12.09
CA LYS A 123 -18.12 -7.87 12.88
C LYS A 123 -17.05 -8.94 12.60
N ASN A 124 -16.75 -9.17 11.31
CA ASN A 124 -15.92 -10.31 10.90
C ASN A 124 -14.43 -9.94 10.80
N VAL A 125 -14.09 -8.66 10.78
CA VAL A 125 -12.70 -8.17 10.71
C VAL A 125 -12.34 -7.37 11.95
N LEU A 126 -12.97 -6.23 12.16
CA LEU A 126 -12.54 -5.29 13.20
C LEU A 126 -12.79 -5.81 14.62
N GLU A 127 -13.93 -6.43 14.88
CA GLU A 127 -14.26 -7.01 16.20
C GLU A 127 -13.43 -8.27 16.53
N LYS A 128 -12.76 -8.85 15.55
CA LYS A 128 -11.83 -9.98 15.77
C LYS A 128 -10.47 -9.53 16.30
N ILE A 129 -10.18 -8.25 16.22
CA ILE A 129 -8.93 -7.63 16.64
C ILE A 129 -9.21 -6.73 17.84
N ASN A 130 -8.38 -6.77 18.86
CA ASN A 130 -8.54 -5.94 20.07
C ASN A 130 -8.12 -4.49 19.81
N ILE A 131 -8.82 -3.79 18.90
CA ILE A 131 -8.59 -2.40 18.55
C ILE A 131 -9.11 -1.51 19.70
N LYS A 132 -8.30 -0.53 20.10
CA LYS A 132 -8.68 0.49 21.10
C LYS A 132 -8.62 1.91 20.55
N PHE A 133 -7.88 2.10 19.48
CA PHE A 133 -7.81 3.34 18.74
C PHE A 133 -7.82 3.04 17.23
N LEU A 134 -8.67 3.74 16.49
CA LEU A 134 -8.77 3.62 15.04
C LEU A 134 -8.72 5.02 14.41
N GLN A 135 -7.70 5.26 13.61
CA GLN A 135 -7.54 6.47 12.81
C GLN A 135 -7.73 6.14 11.34
N ILE A 136 -8.62 6.86 10.66
CA ILE A 136 -8.85 6.69 9.22
C ILE A 136 -8.66 8.00 8.47
N GLY A 137 -8.53 7.93 7.15
CA GLY A 137 -8.58 9.12 6.29
C GLY A 137 -9.97 9.75 6.31
N ASP A 138 -10.05 11.05 6.07
CA ASP A 138 -11.29 11.82 6.06
C ASP A 138 -12.28 11.42 4.94
N ASP A 139 -11.79 10.78 3.88
CA ASP A 139 -12.56 10.27 2.73
C ASP A 139 -12.71 8.75 2.71
N PHE A 140 -12.33 8.08 3.79
CA PHE A 140 -12.34 6.62 3.86
C PHE A 140 -13.76 6.06 3.72
N ARG A 141 -13.89 5.05 2.85
CA ARG A 141 -15.12 4.28 2.61
C ARG A 141 -14.81 2.79 2.59
N PHE A 142 -15.72 1.97 3.07
CA PHE A 142 -15.54 0.52 3.16
C PHE A 142 -16.84 -0.26 2.98
N GLY A 143 -16.70 -1.58 2.86
CA GLY A 143 -17.83 -2.49 2.65
C GLY A 143 -18.40 -2.42 1.23
N LYS A 144 -19.40 -3.26 1.01
CA LYS A 144 -20.10 -3.36 -0.27
C LYS A 144 -20.62 -1.99 -0.71
N ASP A 145 -20.40 -1.65 -1.97
CA ASP A 145 -20.80 -0.41 -2.61
C ASP A 145 -20.27 0.86 -1.92
N ARG A 146 -19.19 0.73 -1.13
CA ARG A 146 -18.60 1.80 -0.33
C ARG A 146 -19.60 2.45 0.64
N ALA A 147 -20.56 1.68 1.12
CA ALA A 147 -21.65 2.18 1.97
C ALA A 147 -21.19 2.54 3.38
N GLY A 148 -20.09 1.95 3.87
CA GLY A 148 -19.52 2.28 5.18
C GLY A 148 -18.71 3.57 5.14
N ASP A 149 -18.83 4.37 6.19
CA ASP A 149 -18.19 5.67 6.35
C ASP A 149 -17.64 5.87 7.77
N PHE A 150 -17.09 7.07 8.01
CA PHE A 150 -16.58 7.46 9.32
C PHE A 150 -17.68 7.40 10.40
N ASP A 151 -18.89 7.87 10.11
CA ASP A 151 -19.96 7.93 11.12
C ASP A 151 -20.35 6.53 11.59
N LEU A 152 -20.42 5.57 10.69
CA LEU A 152 -20.67 4.17 11.05
C LEU A 152 -19.57 3.60 11.96
N LEU A 153 -18.30 3.85 11.64
CA LEU A 153 -17.16 3.43 12.48
C LEU A 153 -17.14 4.15 13.82
N LYS A 154 -17.46 5.44 13.84
CA LYS A 154 -17.53 6.24 15.06
C LYS A 154 -18.63 5.72 16.01
N ASN A 155 -19.82 5.47 15.49
CA ASN A 155 -20.93 4.90 16.25
C ASN A 155 -20.59 3.51 16.81
N TRP A 156 -19.98 2.67 15.98
CA TRP A 156 -19.47 1.37 16.45
C TRP A 156 -18.42 1.52 17.54
N GLY A 157 -17.46 2.40 17.36
CA GLY A 157 -16.39 2.65 18.33
C GLY A 157 -16.95 3.14 19.67
N ASP A 158 -17.90 4.07 19.65
CA ASP A 158 -18.55 4.58 20.85
C ASP A 158 -19.30 3.48 21.61
N SER A 159 -19.89 2.50 20.91
CA SER A 159 -20.57 1.36 21.52
C SER A 159 -19.62 0.33 22.15
N LYS A 160 -18.34 0.35 21.80
CA LYS A 160 -17.31 -0.64 22.21
C LYS A 160 -16.17 -0.04 23.03
N ASP A 161 -16.27 1.21 23.43
CA ASP A 161 -15.17 1.95 24.08
C ASP A 161 -13.88 1.95 23.24
N ILE A 162 -14.05 2.20 21.95
CA ILE A 162 -12.97 2.33 20.97
C ILE A 162 -12.96 3.77 20.46
N LYS A 163 -11.83 4.45 20.61
CA LYS A 163 -11.68 5.81 20.08
C LYS A 163 -11.49 5.76 18.58
N VAL A 164 -12.45 6.27 17.81
CA VAL A 164 -12.40 6.37 16.35
C VAL A 164 -12.25 7.84 15.95
N THR A 165 -11.23 8.15 15.15
CA THR A 165 -10.95 9.50 14.67
C THR A 165 -10.72 9.51 13.16
N ALA A 166 -11.06 10.62 12.50
CA ALA A 166 -10.69 10.89 11.13
C ALA A 166 -9.50 11.87 11.11
N SER A 167 -8.52 11.60 10.24
CA SER A 167 -7.41 12.53 10.05
C SER A 167 -7.89 13.80 9.37
N LYS A 168 -7.29 14.94 9.75
CA LYS A 168 -7.44 16.14 8.95
C LYS A 168 -6.76 15.97 7.60
N THR A 169 -7.32 16.58 6.54
CA THR A 169 -6.71 16.61 5.22
C THR A 169 -5.30 17.19 5.30
N PHE A 170 -4.31 16.38 4.88
CA PHE A 170 -2.93 16.85 4.77
C PHE A 170 -2.76 17.60 3.43
N LYS A 171 -2.31 18.84 3.49
CA LYS A 171 -2.13 19.71 2.31
C LYS A 171 -0.66 20.04 2.09
N TYR A 172 -0.26 20.10 0.83
CA TYR A 172 0.98 20.66 0.36
C TYR A 172 0.65 21.78 -0.62
N ASP A 173 1.20 22.96 -0.39
CA ASP A 173 0.93 24.14 -1.23
C ASP A 173 -0.57 24.39 -1.49
N GLY A 174 -1.38 24.26 -0.42
CA GLY A 174 -2.83 24.49 -0.45
C GLY A 174 -3.66 23.37 -1.10
N ARG A 175 -3.04 22.39 -1.74
CA ARG A 175 -3.72 21.22 -2.35
C ARG A 175 -3.58 19.99 -1.47
N ARG A 176 -4.65 19.20 -1.37
CA ARG A 176 -4.63 17.89 -0.68
C ARG A 176 -3.57 16.96 -1.30
N VAL A 177 -2.70 16.40 -0.45
CA VAL A 177 -1.79 15.32 -0.84
C VAL A 177 -2.59 14.03 -1.01
N SER A 178 -2.54 13.46 -2.21
CA SER A 178 -3.28 12.24 -2.57
C SER A 178 -2.47 11.37 -3.52
N SER A 179 -2.79 10.08 -3.54
CA SER A 179 -2.20 9.15 -4.52
C SER A 179 -2.49 9.57 -5.96
N THR A 180 -3.65 10.14 -6.24
CA THR A 180 -4.00 10.68 -7.56
C THR A 180 -3.04 11.78 -7.98
N TRP A 181 -2.79 12.76 -7.13
CA TRP A 181 -1.87 13.85 -7.46
C TRP A 181 -0.43 13.37 -7.68
N ILE A 182 0.00 12.38 -6.90
CA ILE A 182 1.33 11.78 -7.09
C ILE A 182 1.41 11.04 -8.42
N ARG A 183 0.40 10.26 -8.81
CA ARG A 183 0.34 9.60 -10.11
C ARG A 183 0.39 10.60 -11.26
N GLU A 184 -0.40 11.67 -11.19
CA GLU A 184 -0.38 12.77 -12.17
C GLU A 184 1.02 13.39 -12.29
N SER A 185 1.70 13.61 -11.16
CA SER A 185 3.05 14.19 -11.13
C SER A 185 4.07 13.25 -11.78
N LEU A 186 3.99 11.95 -11.48
CA LEU A 186 4.87 10.93 -12.06
C LEU A 186 4.62 10.75 -13.57
N GLN A 187 3.36 10.75 -14.00
CA GLN A 187 2.99 10.66 -15.42
C GLN A 187 3.46 11.85 -16.25
N LYS A 188 3.69 13.00 -15.61
CA LYS A 188 4.23 14.22 -16.21
C LYS A 188 5.73 14.38 -16.00
N ASP A 189 6.42 13.31 -15.54
CA ASP A 189 7.85 13.34 -15.20
C ASP A 189 8.25 14.40 -14.15
N ASN A 190 7.29 14.89 -13.37
CA ASN A 190 7.56 15.85 -12.29
C ASN A 190 7.99 15.11 -11.01
N PHE A 191 9.17 14.50 -11.05
CA PHE A 191 9.73 13.72 -9.93
C PHE A 191 10.04 14.60 -8.71
N ARG A 192 10.34 15.88 -8.92
CA ARG A 192 10.56 16.81 -7.81
C ARG A 192 9.30 17.00 -6.98
N LEU A 193 8.17 17.25 -7.62
CA LEU A 193 6.88 17.36 -6.93
C LEU A 193 6.48 16.02 -6.29
N ALA A 194 6.59 14.93 -7.03
CA ALA A 194 6.31 13.60 -6.49
C ALA A 194 7.12 13.30 -5.23
N SER A 195 8.42 13.65 -5.22
CA SER A 195 9.30 13.48 -4.05
C SER A 195 8.87 14.32 -2.86
N HIS A 196 8.42 15.57 -3.10
CA HIS A 196 7.87 16.41 -2.02
C HIS A 196 6.60 15.81 -1.43
N LEU A 197 5.68 15.30 -2.27
CA LEU A 197 4.42 14.70 -1.82
C LEU A 197 4.61 13.36 -1.12
N LEU A 198 5.66 12.61 -1.49
CA LEU A 198 6.04 11.34 -0.88
C LEU A 198 6.89 11.52 0.40
N GLY A 199 7.56 12.66 0.56
CA GLY A 199 8.56 12.88 1.60
C GLY A 199 9.87 12.13 1.38
N ARG A 200 10.09 11.58 0.18
CA ARG A 200 11.28 10.82 -0.23
C ARG A 200 11.38 10.76 -1.76
N PRO A 201 12.57 10.46 -2.32
CA PRO A 201 12.68 10.20 -3.75
C PRO A 201 11.77 9.05 -4.19
N TYR A 202 11.18 9.18 -5.39
CA TYR A 202 10.37 8.10 -5.96
C TYR A 202 11.26 6.88 -6.24
N THR A 203 10.88 5.74 -5.69
CA THR A 203 11.59 4.47 -5.84
C THR A 203 10.61 3.32 -6.00
N PHE A 204 11.05 2.26 -6.64
CA PHE A 204 10.37 0.96 -6.61
C PHE A 204 11.41 -0.17 -6.70
N SER A 205 11.03 -1.35 -6.24
CA SER A 205 11.88 -2.55 -6.26
C SER A 205 11.27 -3.62 -7.15
N GLY A 206 12.11 -4.43 -7.73
CA GLY A 206 11.72 -5.58 -8.51
C GLY A 206 12.75 -6.70 -8.40
N LYS A 207 12.32 -7.93 -8.71
CA LYS A 207 13.22 -9.08 -8.83
C LYS A 207 13.87 -9.06 -10.21
N VAL A 208 15.19 -9.20 -10.25
CA VAL A 208 15.89 -9.39 -11.52
C VAL A 208 15.53 -10.74 -12.12
N VAL A 209 15.09 -10.74 -13.36
CA VAL A 209 14.73 -11.93 -14.12
C VAL A 209 15.56 -12.02 -15.41
N TYR A 210 15.74 -13.24 -15.89
CA TYR A 210 16.43 -13.46 -17.15
C TYR A 210 15.57 -12.96 -18.32
N GLY A 211 16.14 -12.06 -19.12
CA GLY A 211 15.60 -11.63 -20.42
C GLY A 211 16.29 -12.34 -21.59
N GLN A 212 16.03 -11.85 -22.81
CA GLN A 212 16.64 -12.39 -24.04
C GLN A 212 18.15 -12.08 -24.18
N ARG A 213 18.75 -11.38 -23.21
CA ARG A 213 20.18 -10.99 -23.17
C ARG A 213 20.69 -10.23 -24.40
N LEU A 214 19.80 -9.61 -25.18
CA LEU A 214 20.14 -8.87 -26.37
C LEU A 214 21.16 -7.75 -26.11
N GLY A 215 21.05 -7.08 -24.95
CA GLY A 215 22.04 -6.06 -24.56
C GLY A 215 23.47 -6.60 -24.42
N ALA A 216 23.63 -7.83 -23.97
CA ALA A 216 24.95 -8.46 -23.86
C ALA A 216 25.60 -8.65 -25.23
N THR A 217 24.85 -8.89 -26.30
CA THR A 217 25.36 -9.08 -27.66
C THR A 217 25.93 -7.80 -28.29
N ILE A 218 25.51 -6.63 -27.76
CA ILE A 218 25.97 -5.30 -28.19
C ILE A 218 26.85 -4.62 -27.15
N GLY A 219 27.35 -5.37 -26.17
CA GLY A 219 28.25 -4.85 -25.14
C GLY A 219 27.59 -4.01 -24.05
N ILE A 220 26.24 -3.97 -23.98
CA ILE A 220 25.46 -3.24 -22.98
C ILE A 220 24.62 -4.24 -22.20
N PRO A 221 25.17 -4.90 -21.15
CA PRO A 221 24.41 -5.84 -20.36
C PRO A 221 23.27 -5.13 -19.64
N THR A 222 22.07 -5.72 -19.73
CA THR A 222 20.85 -5.19 -19.13
C THR A 222 20.28 -6.17 -18.10
N ALA A 223 19.75 -5.63 -17.00
CA ALA A 223 18.96 -6.38 -16.04
C ALA A 223 17.48 -6.07 -16.28
N ASN A 224 16.65 -7.11 -16.35
CA ASN A 224 15.19 -6.94 -16.45
C ASN A 224 14.61 -7.11 -15.06
N LEU A 225 13.80 -6.13 -14.63
CA LEU A 225 13.04 -6.23 -13.40
C LEU A 225 11.68 -6.85 -13.69
N TRP A 226 11.34 -7.92 -12.97
CA TRP A 226 10.00 -8.46 -13.03
C TRP A 226 9.04 -7.49 -12.34
N MET A 227 8.07 -7.03 -13.11
CA MET A 227 6.96 -6.23 -12.60
C MET A 227 5.71 -7.12 -12.59
N PRO A 228 4.97 -7.16 -11.47
CA PRO A 228 3.66 -7.80 -11.47
C PRO A 228 2.75 -7.12 -12.52
N LYS A 229 1.58 -7.73 -12.82
CA LYS A 229 0.61 -7.17 -13.79
C LYS A 229 0.20 -5.71 -13.54
N GLN A 230 0.57 -5.17 -12.39
CA GLN A 230 0.40 -3.77 -12.03
C GLN A 230 1.35 -2.88 -12.84
N THR A 231 0.82 -1.80 -13.37
CA THR A 231 1.61 -0.79 -14.08
C THR A 231 2.06 0.32 -13.14
N LEU A 232 3.26 0.85 -13.35
CA LEU A 232 3.73 2.06 -12.69
C LEU A 232 3.35 3.29 -13.51
N PRO A 233 3.18 4.47 -12.89
CA PRO A 233 2.75 5.68 -13.59
C PRO A 233 3.89 6.40 -14.34
N VAL A 234 4.95 5.70 -14.69
CA VAL A 234 6.13 6.23 -15.39
C VAL A 234 6.38 5.48 -16.68
N LYS A 235 6.66 6.20 -17.77
CA LYS A 235 6.99 5.65 -19.09
C LYS A 235 8.09 6.48 -19.71
N GLY A 236 9.16 5.83 -20.15
CA GLY A 236 10.28 6.51 -20.79
C GLY A 236 11.64 5.97 -20.35
N VAL A 237 12.67 6.72 -20.64
CA VAL A 237 14.06 6.40 -20.30
C VAL A 237 14.53 7.38 -19.24
N TYR A 238 15.03 6.86 -18.13
CA TYR A 238 15.36 7.64 -16.94
C TYR A 238 16.76 7.35 -16.45
N ALA A 239 17.48 8.38 -16.04
CA ALA A 239 18.68 8.22 -15.21
C ALA A 239 18.24 7.82 -13.80
N VAL A 240 18.79 6.75 -13.28
CA VAL A 240 18.39 6.17 -12.00
C VAL A 240 19.59 5.88 -11.10
N LYS A 241 19.33 5.83 -9.81
CA LYS A 241 20.23 5.23 -8.81
C LYS A 241 19.64 3.93 -8.33
N CYS A 242 20.39 2.85 -8.49
CA CYS A 242 20.00 1.52 -8.02
C CYS A 242 20.71 1.18 -6.71
N ASN A 243 20.05 0.45 -5.84
CA ASN A 243 20.67 -0.24 -4.73
C ASN A 243 20.63 -1.75 -5.02
N LEU A 244 21.78 -2.31 -5.30
CA LEU A 244 21.94 -3.74 -5.52
C LEU A 244 22.74 -4.33 -4.35
N GLU A 245 22.09 -5.12 -3.52
CA GLU A 245 22.70 -5.77 -2.34
C GLU A 245 23.53 -4.80 -1.46
N GLY A 246 22.99 -3.58 -1.23
CA GLY A 246 23.65 -2.53 -0.44
C GLY A 246 24.60 -1.62 -1.22
N THR A 247 24.92 -1.95 -2.48
CA THR A 247 25.78 -1.13 -3.33
C THR A 247 24.95 -0.17 -4.17
N LYS A 248 25.27 1.13 -4.10
CA LYS A 248 24.63 2.15 -4.93
C LYS A 248 25.30 2.25 -6.29
N ILE A 249 24.52 2.11 -7.35
CA ILE A 249 24.97 2.13 -8.74
C ILE A 249 24.15 3.16 -9.52
N ASN A 250 24.81 3.96 -10.36
CA ASN A 250 24.11 4.79 -11.33
C ASN A 250 23.78 3.95 -12.58
N GLY A 251 22.59 4.18 -13.14
CA GLY A 251 22.15 3.43 -14.31
C GLY A 251 21.12 4.19 -15.13
N ILE A 252 20.67 3.53 -16.17
CA ILE A 252 19.60 3.98 -17.05
C ILE A 252 18.51 2.92 -17.01
N ALA A 253 17.28 3.33 -16.73
CA ALA A 253 16.11 2.45 -16.76
C ALA A 253 15.21 2.83 -17.93
N ASN A 254 14.77 1.83 -18.68
CA ASN A 254 13.72 1.97 -19.68
C ASN A 254 12.42 1.40 -19.08
N MET A 255 11.41 2.28 -18.95
CA MET A 255 10.08 1.94 -18.46
C MET A 255 9.10 2.03 -19.61
N GLY A 256 8.51 0.89 -20.01
CA GLY A 256 7.58 0.90 -21.13
C GLY A 256 7.04 -0.48 -21.48
N LEU A 257 6.30 -0.53 -22.58
CA LEU A 257 5.91 -1.78 -23.20
C LEU A 257 7.07 -2.30 -24.03
N ARG A 258 7.43 -3.56 -23.84
CA ARG A 258 8.34 -4.24 -24.77
C ARG A 258 7.71 -4.19 -26.17
N PRO A 259 8.39 -3.66 -27.19
CA PRO A 259 8.03 -4.01 -28.56
C PRO A 259 8.40 -5.48 -28.73
N THR A 260 7.41 -6.36 -28.61
CA THR A 260 7.61 -7.77 -28.90
C THR A 260 7.56 -7.98 -30.40
N VAL A 261 8.54 -8.66 -30.91
CA VAL A 261 8.37 -9.44 -32.14
C VAL A 261 7.36 -10.53 -31.78
N GLY A 262 6.05 -10.22 -31.84
CA GLY A 262 4.98 -11.19 -31.62
C GLY A 262 4.06 -11.03 -30.40
N GLY A 263 4.05 -9.93 -29.65
CA GLY A 263 3.09 -9.71 -28.56
C GLY A 263 3.48 -8.56 -27.61
N LYS A 264 2.52 -7.90 -27.02
CA LYS A 264 2.74 -6.77 -26.10
C LYS A 264 2.79 -7.30 -24.66
N THR A 265 3.96 -7.39 -24.06
CA THR A 265 4.10 -7.69 -22.63
C THR A 265 4.69 -6.49 -21.89
N PRO A 266 4.15 -6.05 -20.75
CA PRO A 266 4.76 -4.98 -19.94
C PRO A 266 6.16 -5.40 -19.45
N VAL A 267 7.10 -4.49 -19.45
CA VAL A 267 8.47 -4.69 -18.94
C VAL A 267 8.74 -3.75 -17.79
#